data_f6298eda84b25ec94064ec27f3603243
#
_entry.id   f6298eda84b25ec94064ec27f3603243
#
_cell.length_a   1.000
_cell.length_b   1.000
_cell.length_c   1.000
_cell.angle_alpha   90.00
_cell.angle_beta   90.00
_cell.angle_gamma   90.00
#
_symmetry.space_group_name_H-M   'P 1'
#
loop_
_entity.id
_entity.type
_entity.pdbx_description
1 polymer ?
#
loop_
_entity_poly.entity_id
_entity_poly.type
_entity_poly.pdbx_seq_one_letter_code
_entity_poly.pdbx_strand_id
1 'polypeptide(L)'
;MKIVRVLAAILLIFVISVSWPQQAWGFCGFYVAKADTKLYNQASQVIMARNGDRTVLTMANDFQGDVKDFAIVVPVPVVIQQDQVNVGDPKILERLDGFSAPRLVEYFDADPCAPPLPPMMAAPARMSGGGTRGPADESESALGVTVEAKFSVGEYDILILSAKESNGLETWLKRNGYQLPRGANQLLRPYIRQNMKFFVAKVNLQVFEKTGYQFLRPLQMAYESPKFMLPIRLGMMNATTEQDLIVYVLSPKGQAEITNYRMVNVPSDAQIPVFVKNEFSDFYKAMFQTAYTRENKKVAFREYAWDMSSCDPCSAEPLNQEELKKAGVFWLNSNEPNNVFITRLHVRYSRDKFPEDLMFQETSNRQQFQGRYILRHPFNGEMQCEAGRQYQRSLKERFEQEAQTLAKLTGWNIQDIRKKVNVAQGQSAPWWRNLWP
;
A
#
# COMPACT_ATOMS: atom_id res chain seq x y z
N MET A 1 31.13 30.44 -31.62
CA MET A 1 30.49 30.81 -30.31
C MET A 1 29.04 30.37 -30.17
N LYS A 2 28.14 30.48 -31.14
CA LYS A 2 26.73 30.06 -31.01
C LYS A 2 26.55 28.55 -30.81
N ILE A 3 27.30 27.72 -31.56
CA ILE A 3 27.22 26.23 -31.49
C ILE A 3 27.65 25.69 -30.10
N VAL A 4 28.72 26.27 -29.51
CA VAL A 4 29.22 25.88 -28.19
C VAL A 4 28.20 26.21 -27.10
N ARG A 5 27.43 27.31 -27.20
CA ARG A 5 26.38 27.67 -26.27
C ARG A 5 25.16 26.75 -26.38
N VAL A 6 24.81 26.28 -27.58
CA VAL A 6 23.72 25.33 -27.80
C VAL A 6 24.09 23.95 -27.25
N LEU A 7 25.31 23.48 -27.49
CA LEU A 7 25.80 22.22 -26.93
C LEU A 7 25.90 22.25 -25.40
N ALA A 8 26.35 23.38 -24.83
CA ALA A 8 26.34 23.56 -23.37
C ALA A 8 24.93 23.57 -22.78
N ALA A 9 23.97 24.20 -23.46
CA ALA A 9 22.58 24.20 -23.03
C ALA A 9 21.93 22.79 -23.11
N ILE A 10 22.22 22.02 -24.17
CA ILE A 10 21.76 20.63 -24.32
C ILE A 10 22.40 19.74 -23.26
N LEU A 11 23.68 19.91 -22.95
CA LEU A 11 24.38 19.16 -21.91
C LEU A 11 23.81 19.49 -20.52
N LEU A 12 23.48 20.77 -20.26
CA LEU A 12 22.87 21.19 -19.00
C LEU A 12 21.44 20.61 -18.83
N ILE A 13 20.64 20.58 -19.90
CA ILE A 13 19.29 19.94 -19.89
C ILE A 13 19.43 18.44 -19.66
N PHE A 14 20.44 17.78 -20.25
CA PHE A 14 20.68 16.35 -20.07
C PHE A 14 21.15 16.01 -18.63
N VAL A 15 21.94 16.87 -18.00
CA VAL A 15 22.38 16.71 -16.59
C VAL A 15 21.22 16.93 -15.62
N ILE A 16 20.30 17.85 -15.90
CA ILE A 16 19.12 18.11 -15.04
C ILE A 16 18.11 16.97 -15.14
N SER A 17 17.98 16.30 -16.28
CA SER A 17 17.07 15.17 -16.46
C SER A 17 17.53 13.86 -15.77
N VAL A 18 18.82 13.76 -15.37
CA VAL A 18 19.38 12.55 -14.71
C VAL A 18 19.32 12.64 -13.18
N SER A 19 18.94 13.80 -12.62
CA SER A 19 19.07 14.10 -11.17
C SER A 19 17.76 13.99 -10.38
N TRP A 20 16.70 13.34 -10.88
CA TRP A 20 15.54 13.05 -10.03
C TRP A 20 15.85 11.85 -9.14
N PRO A 21 15.76 12.00 -7.81
CA PRO A 21 15.92 10.88 -6.91
C PRO A 21 14.78 9.88 -7.17
N GLN A 22 15.11 8.73 -7.73
CA GLN A 22 14.16 7.63 -7.83
C GLN A 22 13.89 7.14 -6.40
N GLN A 23 12.66 7.30 -5.94
CA GLN A 23 12.22 6.76 -4.66
C GLN A 23 12.22 5.23 -4.77
N ALA A 24 13.00 4.57 -3.94
CA ALA A 24 13.03 3.13 -3.83
C ALA A 24 11.92 2.67 -2.86
N TRP A 25 11.17 1.65 -3.22
CA TRP A 25 9.98 1.15 -2.52
C TRP A 25 10.22 -0.27 -1.99
N GLY A 26 9.52 -0.72 -0.99
CA GLY A 26 9.88 -1.85 -0.16
C GLY A 26 9.30 -3.21 -0.57
N PHE A 27 9.98 -4.27 -0.17
CA PHE A 27 9.63 -5.66 -0.44
C PHE A 27 9.73 -6.53 0.82
N CYS A 28 8.82 -7.51 0.99
CA CYS A 28 8.77 -8.39 2.16
C CYS A 28 9.78 -9.54 2.14
N GLY A 29 10.60 -9.64 1.10
CA GLY A 29 11.68 -10.60 0.96
C GLY A 29 12.95 -9.91 0.48
N PHE A 30 13.87 -10.67 -0.14
CA PHE A 30 15.00 -10.10 -0.86
C PHE A 30 15.24 -10.81 -2.18
N TYR A 31 15.80 -10.09 -3.13
CA TYR A 31 16.19 -10.63 -4.41
C TYR A 31 17.63 -11.11 -4.38
N VAL A 32 17.88 -12.27 -4.95
CA VAL A 32 19.21 -12.80 -5.24
C VAL A 32 19.35 -12.97 -6.74
N ALA A 33 20.37 -12.36 -7.32
CA ALA A 33 20.63 -12.43 -8.76
C ALA A 33 21.81 -13.36 -9.08
N LYS A 34 21.82 -13.95 -10.27
CA LYS A 34 22.96 -14.72 -10.77
C LYS A 34 24.05 -13.87 -11.42
N ALA A 35 23.72 -12.66 -11.85
CA ALA A 35 24.65 -11.72 -12.49
C ALA A 35 24.62 -10.36 -11.75
N ASP A 36 25.53 -9.43 -12.11
CA ASP A 36 25.65 -8.08 -11.54
C ASP A 36 24.45 -7.16 -11.85
N THR A 37 23.26 -7.69 -11.87
CA THR A 37 22.01 -6.95 -12.09
C THR A 37 21.61 -6.23 -10.83
N LYS A 38 21.53 -4.90 -10.90
CA LYS A 38 20.95 -4.08 -9.83
C LYS A 38 19.44 -4.22 -9.91
N LEU A 39 18.87 -4.95 -8.95
CA LEU A 39 17.45 -5.17 -8.84
C LEU A 39 16.84 -4.11 -7.90
N TYR A 40 15.82 -3.40 -8.38
CA TYR A 40 15.09 -2.39 -7.62
C TYR A 40 13.62 -2.76 -7.59
N ASN A 41 12.95 -2.47 -6.47
CA ASN A 41 11.52 -2.59 -6.31
C ASN A 41 10.93 -1.20 -6.03
N GLN A 42 9.78 -0.82 -6.65
CA GLN A 42 9.19 0.51 -6.48
C GLN A 42 8.11 0.58 -5.41
N ALA A 43 7.25 -0.41 -5.31
CA ALA A 43 6.25 -0.51 -4.24
C ALA A 43 5.89 -1.96 -4.00
N SER A 44 5.90 -2.38 -2.74
CA SER A 44 5.36 -3.67 -2.39
C SER A 44 3.93 -3.53 -1.92
N GLN A 45 3.07 -4.37 -2.46
CA GLN A 45 1.70 -4.53 -1.99
C GLN A 45 1.53 -5.96 -1.49
N VAL A 46 0.94 -6.08 -0.31
CA VAL A 46 0.74 -7.37 0.35
C VAL A 46 -0.69 -7.49 0.82
N ILE A 47 -1.34 -8.62 0.50
CA ILE A 47 -2.63 -8.98 1.10
C ILE A 47 -2.36 -10.08 2.13
N MET A 48 -2.91 -9.93 3.32
CA MET A 48 -2.91 -10.92 4.39
C MET A 48 -4.36 -11.23 4.77
N ALA A 49 -4.93 -12.31 4.23
CA ALA A 49 -6.22 -12.80 4.70
C ALA A 49 -5.99 -13.71 5.91
N ARG A 50 -6.51 -13.30 7.07
CA ARG A 50 -6.27 -13.97 8.34
C ARG A 50 -7.57 -14.33 9.05
N ASN A 51 -7.65 -15.56 9.56
CA ASN A 51 -8.70 -15.99 10.49
C ASN A 51 -8.12 -17.02 11.47
N GLY A 52 -7.97 -16.62 12.73
CA GLY A 52 -7.28 -17.43 13.75
C GLY A 52 -5.82 -17.67 13.37
N ASP A 53 -5.37 -18.92 13.29
CA ASP A 53 -3.99 -19.28 12.94
C ASP A 53 -3.78 -19.46 11.43
N ARG A 54 -4.82 -19.41 10.60
CA ARG A 54 -4.75 -19.56 9.15
C ARG A 54 -4.48 -18.23 8.47
N THR A 55 -3.49 -18.20 7.60
CA THR A 55 -3.12 -17.03 6.78
C THR A 55 -3.02 -17.41 5.32
N VAL A 56 -3.60 -16.58 4.46
CA VAL A 56 -3.24 -16.53 3.04
C VAL A 56 -2.50 -15.23 2.81
N LEU A 57 -1.21 -15.35 2.45
CA LEU A 57 -0.32 -14.24 2.16
C LEU A 57 -0.16 -14.11 0.65
N THR A 58 -0.55 -12.97 0.08
CA THR A 58 -0.33 -12.63 -1.33
C THR A 58 0.67 -11.48 -1.41
N MET A 59 1.72 -11.67 -2.19
CA MET A 59 2.77 -10.67 -2.38
C MET A 59 2.83 -10.27 -3.85
N ALA A 60 2.58 -9.00 -4.14
CA ALA A 60 2.85 -8.41 -5.42
C ALA A 60 4.16 -7.61 -5.35
N ASN A 61 5.06 -7.96 -6.22
CA ASN A 61 6.37 -7.36 -6.30
C ASN A 61 6.43 -6.50 -7.55
N ASP A 62 6.60 -5.21 -7.39
CA ASP A 62 6.87 -4.30 -8.49
C ASP A 62 8.37 -4.39 -8.83
N PHE A 63 8.69 -5.33 -9.69
CA PHE A 63 10.05 -5.57 -10.12
C PHE A 63 10.43 -4.63 -11.27
N GLN A 64 11.50 -3.88 -11.10
CA GLN A 64 12.13 -3.11 -12.18
C GLN A 64 13.53 -3.65 -12.44
N GLY A 65 13.75 -4.16 -13.64
CA GLY A 65 15.01 -4.73 -14.07
C GLY A 65 14.84 -5.87 -15.08
N ASP A 66 15.94 -6.48 -15.50
CA ASP A 66 15.89 -7.68 -16.33
C ASP A 66 15.46 -8.89 -15.48
N VAL A 67 14.37 -9.52 -15.85
CA VAL A 67 13.76 -10.66 -15.11
C VAL A 67 14.69 -11.90 -15.12
N LYS A 68 15.83 -11.82 -15.81
CA LYS A 68 16.75 -12.95 -15.95
C LYS A 68 17.48 -13.27 -14.65
N ASP A 69 17.39 -14.51 -14.26
CA ASP A 69 18.24 -15.13 -13.24
C ASP A 69 18.17 -14.54 -11.81
N PHE A 70 16.99 -14.17 -11.32
CA PHE A 70 16.83 -13.86 -9.91
C PHE A 70 15.87 -14.81 -9.18
N ALA A 71 15.94 -14.82 -7.87
CA ALA A 71 14.96 -15.48 -7.02
C ALA A 71 14.50 -14.55 -5.89
N ILE A 72 13.26 -14.75 -5.51
CA ILE A 72 12.63 -14.13 -4.35
C ILE A 72 12.86 -15.04 -3.15
N VAL A 73 13.36 -14.53 -2.03
CA VAL A 73 13.55 -15.30 -0.80
C VAL A 73 12.70 -14.68 0.31
N VAL A 74 11.76 -15.46 0.82
CA VAL A 74 10.80 -15.03 1.85
C VAL A 74 10.86 -15.97 3.04
N PRO A 75 11.10 -15.49 4.27
CA PRO A 75 10.96 -16.31 5.46
C PRO A 75 9.49 -16.65 5.70
N VAL A 76 9.22 -17.93 5.96
CA VAL A 76 7.87 -18.44 6.24
C VAL A 76 7.90 -19.27 7.54
N PRO A 77 6.81 -19.27 8.32
CA PRO A 77 6.82 -19.90 9.64
C PRO A 77 6.84 -21.42 9.60
N VAL A 78 6.43 -22.04 8.50
CA VAL A 78 6.26 -23.50 8.32
C VAL A 78 6.76 -23.94 6.96
N VAL A 79 6.91 -25.25 6.77
CA VAL A 79 7.11 -25.85 5.43
C VAL A 79 5.82 -25.66 4.62
N ILE A 80 5.95 -25.15 3.42
CA ILE A 80 4.81 -24.92 2.50
C ILE A 80 4.85 -25.96 1.39
N GLN A 81 3.74 -26.65 1.15
CA GLN A 81 3.58 -27.65 0.11
C GLN A 81 3.05 -27.02 -1.18
N GLN A 82 3.08 -27.77 -2.27
CA GLN A 82 2.67 -27.29 -3.60
C GLN A 82 1.22 -26.83 -3.65
N ASP A 83 0.31 -27.55 -3.03
CA ASP A 83 -1.13 -27.24 -2.98
C ASP A 83 -1.47 -26.00 -2.11
N GLN A 84 -0.51 -25.53 -1.34
CA GLN A 84 -0.60 -24.31 -0.54
C GLN A 84 -0.13 -23.05 -1.28
N VAL A 85 0.38 -23.19 -2.51
CA VAL A 85 0.91 -22.09 -3.30
C VAL A 85 0.11 -21.88 -4.58
N ASN A 86 -0.19 -20.62 -4.87
CA ASN A 86 -0.91 -20.22 -6.08
C ASN A 86 -0.28 -18.95 -6.69
N VAL A 87 -0.58 -18.69 -7.95
CA VAL A 87 -0.29 -17.42 -8.62
C VAL A 87 -1.55 -16.58 -8.65
N GLY A 88 -1.48 -15.42 -8.00
CA GLY A 88 -2.61 -14.52 -7.84
C GLY A 88 -2.95 -13.72 -9.09
N ASP A 89 -4.13 -13.12 -9.10
CA ASP A 89 -4.58 -12.20 -10.14
C ASP A 89 -4.19 -10.75 -9.75
N PRO A 90 -3.35 -10.06 -10.55
CA PRO A 90 -2.94 -8.67 -10.26
C PRO A 90 -4.13 -7.70 -10.10
N LYS A 91 -5.23 -7.95 -10.81
CA LYS A 91 -6.45 -7.12 -10.75
C LYS A 91 -7.04 -7.04 -9.34
N ILE A 92 -6.82 -8.04 -8.50
CA ILE A 92 -7.33 -8.03 -7.12
C ILE A 92 -6.65 -6.93 -6.29
N LEU A 93 -5.36 -6.69 -6.51
CA LEU A 93 -4.64 -5.60 -5.85
C LEU A 93 -5.14 -4.23 -6.32
N GLU A 94 -5.36 -4.08 -7.62
CA GLU A 94 -5.95 -2.85 -8.19
C GLU A 94 -7.35 -2.58 -7.61
N ARG A 95 -8.16 -3.64 -7.45
CA ARG A 95 -9.50 -3.54 -6.84
C ARG A 95 -9.43 -3.14 -5.37
N LEU A 96 -8.54 -3.75 -4.59
CA LEU A 96 -8.33 -3.39 -3.17
C LEU A 96 -7.79 -1.97 -3.03
N ASP A 97 -6.87 -1.56 -3.90
CA ASP A 97 -6.34 -0.20 -3.91
C ASP A 97 -7.46 0.81 -4.23
N GLY A 98 -8.18 0.61 -5.31
CA GLY A 98 -9.31 1.47 -5.72
C GLY A 98 -10.40 1.56 -4.63
N PHE A 99 -10.66 0.48 -3.90
CA PHE A 99 -11.63 0.44 -2.80
C PHE A 99 -11.14 1.17 -1.55
N SER A 100 -9.86 1.07 -1.20
CA SER A 100 -9.35 1.46 0.13
C SER A 100 -8.32 2.60 0.15
N ALA A 101 -7.87 3.09 -1.02
CA ALA A 101 -6.92 4.19 -1.07
C ALA A 101 -7.49 5.50 -0.48
N PRO A 102 -6.65 6.33 0.12
CA PRO A 102 -7.02 7.69 0.50
C PRO A 102 -7.56 8.48 -0.69
N ARG A 103 -8.57 9.32 -0.45
CA ARG A 103 -9.35 9.93 -1.53
C ARG A 103 -9.77 11.36 -1.28
N LEU A 104 -10.15 12.04 -2.34
CA LEU A 104 -10.87 13.30 -2.29
C LEU A 104 -12.38 13.04 -2.19
N VAL A 105 -13.06 13.87 -1.39
CA VAL A 105 -14.52 13.92 -1.31
C VAL A 105 -14.97 15.32 -1.67
N GLU A 106 -15.87 15.44 -2.61
CA GLU A 106 -16.34 16.73 -3.11
C GLU A 106 -17.72 17.05 -2.55
N TYR A 107 -17.85 18.22 -1.96
CA TYR A 107 -19.13 18.80 -1.55
C TYR A 107 -19.37 20.09 -2.29
N PHE A 108 -20.64 20.36 -2.59
CA PHE A 108 -21.08 21.59 -3.24
C PHE A 108 -21.97 22.34 -2.27
N ASP A 109 -21.68 23.63 -2.07
CA ASP A 109 -22.50 24.45 -1.21
C ASP A 109 -23.88 24.66 -1.86
N ALA A 110 -24.92 24.51 -1.06
CA ALA A 110 -26.27 24.80 -1.49
C ALA A 110 -26.47 26.32 -1.71
N ASP A 111 -27.49 26.66 -2.49
CA ASP A 111 -27.89 28.07 -2.66
C ASP A 111 -28.22 28.69 -1.29
N PRO A 112 -27.45 29.70 -0.83
CA PRO A 112 -27.68 30.34 0.46
C PRO A 112 -29.00 31.13 0.52
N CYS A 113 -29.63 31.37 -0.65
CA CYS A 113 -30.92 32.05 -0.75
C CYS A 113 -32.12 31.08 -0.83
N ALA A 114 -31.87 29.77 -0.93
CA ALA A 114 -32.93 28.75 -0.94
C ALA A 114 -33.57 28.56 0.45
N PRO A 115 -34.87 28.27 0.56
CA PRO A 115 -35.49 27.93 1.83
C PRO A 115 -34.94 26.60 2.40
N PRO A 116 -34.80 26.45 3.75
CA PRO A 116 -34.21 25.26 4.36
C PRO A 116 -35.08 23.99 4.20
N LEU A 117 -34.42 22.88 3.82
CA LEU A 117 -35.06 21.56 3.68
C LEU A 117 -35.18 20.83 5.05
N PRO A 118 -36.24 20.02 5.27
CA PRO A 118 -36.40 19.25 6.52
C PRO A 118 -35.47 18.01 6.59
N PRO A 119 -35.08 17.53 7.79
CA PRO A 119 -34.09 16.45 7.99
C PRO A 119 -34.67 15.05 7.77
N MET A 120 -33.85 14.14 7.20
CA MET A 120 -34.14 12.70 7.04
C MET A 120 -33.38 11.84 8.06
N MET A 121 -34.02 10.73 8.52
CA MET A 121 -33.52 9.80 9.55
C MET A 121 -33.02 8.46 8.95
N ALA A 122 -32.05 7.81 9.61
CA ALA A 122 -31.43 6.53 9.22
C ALA A 122 -31.69 5.41 10.23
N ALA A 123 -31.62 4.11 9.82
CA ALA A 123 -31.89 2.90 10.61
C ALA A 123 -30.70 1.87 10.62
N PRO A 124 -30.62 0.93 11.62
CA PRO A 124 -29.41 0.15 11.94
C PRO A 124 -29.42 -1.34 11.56
N ALA A 125 -28.24 -2.02 11.59
CA ALA A 125 -27.97 -3.43 11.22
C ALA A 125 -27.47 -4.32 12.38
N ARG A 126 -27.52 -5.68 12.23
CA ARG A 126 -27.19 -6.71 13.24
C ARG A 126 -26.20 -7.79 12.77
N MET A 127 -25.54 -8.51 13.73
CA MET A 127 -24.42 -9.48 13.61
C MET A 127 -24.73 -10.93 14.06
N SER A 128 -23.84 -11.90 13.70
CA SER A 128 -23.21 -13.06 14.42
C SER A 128 -22.51 -14.04 13.43
N GLY A 129 -21.67 -15.06 13.75
CA GLY A 129 -20.54 -15.44 14.48
C GLY A 129 -20.26 -16.96 14.55
N GLY A 130 -18.97 -17.45 14.53
CA GLY A 130 -18.40 -18.74 15.00
C GLY A 130 -17.99 -19.79 13.94
N GLY A 131 -17.07 -20.66 14.20
CA GLY A 131 -15.75 -21.14 14.16
C GLY A 131 -15.56 -22.68 14.24
N THR A 132 -14.36 -23.28 13.95
CA THR A 132 -13.55 -24.33 14.61
C THR A 132 -12.58 -25.15 13.73
N ARG A 133 -11.64 -25.89 14.37
CA ARG A 133 -10.27 -26.36 14.05
C ARG A 133 -10.08 -27.84 13.64
N GLY A 134 -8.78 -28.18 13.20
CA GLY A 134 -8.11 -29.49 13.33
C GLY A 134 -6.74 -29.62 12.64
N PRO A 135 -5.83 -30.56 13.00
CA PRO A 135 -4.37 -30.37 13.08
C PRO A 135 -3.45 -31.19 12.14
N ALA A 136 -2.11 -31.00 12.29
CA ALA A 136 -0.95 -31.34 11.48
C ALA A 136 -0.20 -32.64 11.86
N ASP A 137 0.82 -33.04 11.06
CA ASP A 137 1.94 -33.91 11.47
C ASP A 137 3.24 -33.77 10.63
N GLU A 138 4.42 -34.23 11.17
CA GLU A 138 5.79 -33.87 10.84
C GLU A 138 6.65 -34.98 10.24
N SER A 139 7.83 -34.64 9.60
CA SER A 139 9.07 -35.45 9.68
C SER A 139 10.35 -34.78 9.12
N GLU A 140 11.55 -35.25 9.53
CA GLU A 140 12.88 -34.64 9.50
C GLU A 140 13.85 -35.14 8.42
N SER A 141 14.94 -34.37 8.14
CA SER A 141 16.26 -34.92 7.81
C SER A 141 17.44 -33.91 7.71
N ALA A 142 18.67 -34.41 7.62
CA ALA A 142 19.94 -33.83 8.00
C ALA A 142 20.76 -33.23 6.85
N LEU A 143 21.35 -32.08 7.09
CA LEU A 143 22.54 -31.38 6.55
C LEU A 143 22.31 -29.89 6.55
N GLY A 144 22.68 -29.16 7.55
CA GLY A 144 22.69 -27.67 7.64
C GLY A 144 21.69 -26.84 6.81
N VAL A 145 21.36 -27.27 5.60
CA VAL A 145 20.23 -26.83 4.76
C VAL A 145 19.54 -28.04 4.17
N THR A 146 18.25 -28.16 4.43
CA THR A 146 17.39 -29.20 3.84
C THR A 146 16.49 -28.56 2.80
N VAL A 147 16.38 -29.18 1.63
CA VAL A 147 15.33 -28.86 0.67
C VAL A 147 14.09 -29.65 1.09
N GLU A 148 13.16 -28.98 1.75
CA GLU A 148 11.94 -29.58 2.31
C GLU A 148 10.92 -29.90 1.21
N ALA A 149 10.84 -29.02 0.19
CA ALA A 149 9.97 -29.22 -0.97
C ALA A 149 10.55 -28.54 -2.21
N LYS A 150 10.22 -29.09 -3.39
CA LYS A 150 10.54 -28.52 -4.69
C LYS A 150 9.38 -28.75 -5.65
N PHE A 151 8.86 -27.68 -6.24
CA PHE A 151 7.73 -27.74 -7.18
C PHE A 151 7.68 -26.49 -8.04
N SER A 152 6.82 -26.48 -9.08
CA SER A 152 6.60 -25.30 -9.93
C SER A 152 5.13 -24.90 -9.87
N VAL A 153 4.88 -23.59 -9.82
CA VAL A 153 3.53 -23.00 -9.86
C VAL A 153 3.56 -21.77 -10.76
N GLY A 154 2.77 -21.78 -11.83
CA GLY A 154 2.81 -20.74 -12.85
C GLY A 154 4.21 -20.56 -13.41
N GLU A 155 4.68 -19.32 -13.44
CA GLU A 155 6.03 -18.94 -13.89
C GLU A 155 7.13 -19.08 -12.83
N TYR A 156 6.85 -19.72 -11.69
CA TYR A 156 7.79 -19.85 -10.58
C TYR A 156 8.22 -21.28 -10.32
N ASP A 157 9.52 -21.51 -10.26
CA ASP A 157 10.14 -22.70 -9.69
C ASP A 157 10.45 -22.45 -8.21
N ILE A 158 9.84 -23.24 -7.33
CA ILE A 158 9.81 -22.99 -5.89
C ILE A 158 10.62 -24.04 -5.14
N LEU A 159 11.36 -23.57 -4.15
CA LEU A 159 12.09 -24.40 -3.19
C LEU A 159 11.73 -23.95 -1.78
N ILE A 160 11.45 -24.90 -0.92
CA ILE A 160 11.30 -24.64 0.52
C ILE A 160 12.55 -25.15 1.23
N LEU A 161 13.27 -24.25 1.91
CA LEU A 161 14.52 -24.57 2.55
C LEU A 161 14.41 -24.43 4.06
N SER A 162 14.93 -25.41 4.79
CA SER A 162 15.29 -25.27 6.20
C SER A 162 16.78 -25.03 6.34
N ALA A 163 17.19 -24.19 7.29
CA ALA A 163 18.60 -23.97 7.58
C ALA A 163 18.85 -24.01 9.09
N LYS A 164 19.85 -24.76 9.50
CA LYS A 164 20.31 -24.82 10.92
C LYS A 164 21.23 -23.65 11.26
N GLU A 165 21.92 -23.11 10.24
CA GLU A 165 22.86 -21.98 10.39
C GLU A 165 22.72 -20.98 9.22
N SER A 166 22.91 -19.69 9.53
CA SER A 166 22.84 -18.63 8.52
C SER A 166 23.90 -18.76 7.42
N ASN A 167 25.09 -19.27 7.78
CA ASN A 167 26.16 -19.57 6.84
C ASN A 167 25.77 -20.70 5.87
N GLY A 168 24.96 -21.66 6.31
CA GLY A 168 24.47 -22.77 5.47
C GLY A 168 23.59 -22.25 4.33
N LEU A 169 22.58 -21.43 4.64
CA LEU A 169 21.70 -20.84 3.62
C LEU A 169 22.48 -19.93 2.65
N GLU A 170 23.36 -19.08 3.19
CA GLU A 170 24.21 -18.21 2.36
C GLU A 170 25.10 -19.06 1.42
N THR A 171 25.72 -20.11 1.94
CA THR A 171 26.56 -21.00 1.16
C THR A 171 25.75 -21.75 0.10
N TRP A 172 24.55 -22.23 0.45
CA TRP A 172 23.67 -22.92 -0.48
C TRP A 172 23.25 -22.00 -1.63
N LEU A 173 22.81 -20.78 -1.32
CA LEU A 173 22.42 -19.78 -2.32
C LEU A 173 23.60 -19.46 -3.27
N LYS A 174 24.80 -19.24 -2.72
CA LYS A 174 26.01 -18.99 -3.52
C LYS A 174 26.39 -20.18 -4.42
N ARG A 175 26.31 -21.43 -3.92
CA ARG A 175 26.57 -22.63 -4.71
C ARG A 175 25.57 -22.83 -5.84
N ASN A 176 24.33 -22.37 -5.64
CA ASN A 176 23.30 -22.37 -6.68
C ASN A 176 23.37 -21.13 -7.58
N GLY A 177 24.47 -20.37 -7.51
CA GLY A 177 24.75 -19.25 -8.41
C GLY A 177 24.11 -17.92 -8.03
N TYR A 178 23.51 -17.80 -6.84
CA TYR A 178 22.90 -16.56 -6.37
C TYR A 178 23.91 -15.70 -5.61
N GLN A 179 23.95 -14.42 -5.92
CA GLN A 179 24.75 -13.44 -5.19
C GLN A 179 23.91 -12.78 -4.11
N LEU A 180 24.37 -12.87 -2.86
CA LEU A 180 23.72 -12.22 -1.74
C LEU A 180 24.34 -10.85 -1.50
N PRO A 181 23.52 -9.83 -1.18
CA PRO A 181 24.02 -8.55 -0.72
C PRO A 181 24.88 -8.67 0.53
N ARG A 182 25.83 -7.75 0.72
CA ARG A 182 26.67 -7.72 1.92
C ARG A 182 25.83 -7.58 3.17
N GLY A 183 26.09 -8.40 4.19
CA GLY A 183 25.36 -8.40 5.47
C GLY A 183 24.10 -9.29 5.49
N ALA A 184 23.80 -10.03 4.43
CA ALA A 184 22.67 -10.98 4.36
C ALA A 184 22.65 -11.94 5.56
N ASN A 185 23.79 -12.49 5.93
CA ASN A 185 23.93 -13.41 7.06
C ASN A 185 23.34 -12.85 8.37
N GLN A 186 23.61 -11.58 8.68
CA GLN A 186 23.11 -10.95 9.91
C GLN A 186 21.58 -10.82 9.91
N LEU A 187 20.98 -10.54 8.74
CA LEU A 187 19.54 -10.39 8.60
C LEU A 187 18.81 -11.75 8.54
N LEU A 188 19.47 -12.82 8.07
CA LEU A 188 18.93 -14.18 8.05
C LEU A 188 18.94 -14.84 9.44
N ARG A 189 19.91 -14.51 10.28
CA ARG A 189 20.11 -15.12 11.60
C ARG A 189 18.87 -15.12 12.52
N PRO A 190 18.09 -14.02 12.64
CA PRO A 190 16.88 -14.02 13.46
C PRO A 190 15.83 -15.04 13.02
N TYR A 191 15.66 -15.26 11.72
CA TYR A 191 14.69 -16.22 11.17
C TYR A 191 15.13 -17.66 11.46
N ILE A 192 16.40 -17.95 11.28
CA ILE A 192 16.97 -19.27 11.56
C ILE A 192 16.85 -19.61 13.06
N ARG A 193 17.14 -18.65 13.94
CA ARG A 193 16.95 -18.82 15.40
C ARG A 193 15.50 -19.10 15.79
N GLN A 194 14.54 -18.64 14.98
CA GLN A 194 13.11 -18.88 15.17
C GLN A 194 12.62 -20.14 14.44
N ASN A 195 13.54 -20.94 13.87
CA ASN A 195 13.26 -22.14 13.09
C ASN A 195 12.33 -21.88 11.88
N MET A 196 12.37 -20.66 11.34
CA MET A 196 11.61 -20.34 10.12
C MET A 196 12.21 -21.03 8.90
N LYS A 197 11.36 -21.30 7.93
CA LYS A 197 11.73 -21.85 6.62
C LYS A 197 11.96 -20.71 5.64
N PHE A 198 12.55 -21.02 4.48
CA PHE A 198 12.80 -20.03 3.45
C PHE A 198 12.12 -20.51 2.15
N PHE A 199 11.09 -19.76 1.78
CA PHE A 199 10.44 -19.90 0.50
C PHE A 199 11.31 -19.20 -0.54
N VAL A 200 11.84 -19.97 -1.49
CA VAL A 200 12.68 -19.45 -2.58
C VAL A 200 11.94 -19.67 -3.89
N ALA A 201 11.52 -18.58 -4.54
CA ALA A 201 10.85 -18.62 -5.83
C ALA A 201 11.77 -18.07 -6.92
N LYS A 202 12.13 -18.91 -7.87
CA LYS A 202 12.87 -18.54 -9.08
C LYS A 202 11.90 -18.35 -10.25
N VAL A 203 12.09 -17.31 -11.05
CA VAL A 203 11.29 -17.10 -12.25
C VAL A 203 11.77 -18.04 -13.38
N ASN A 204 10.84 -18.82 -13.94
CA ASN A 204 11.04 -19.57 -15.15
C ASN A 204 10.71 -18.70 -16.36
N LEU A 205 11.74 -18.15 -17.00
CA LEU A 205 11.59 -17.20 -18.09
C LEU A 205 10.82 -17.77 -19.29
N GLN A 206 11.05 -19.04 -19.62
CA GLN A 206 10.37 -19.67 -20.77
C GLN A 206 8.85 -19.79 -20.54
N VAL A 207 8.44 -19.96 -19.27
CA VAL A 207 7.03 -19.96 -18.89
C VAL A 207 6.50 -18.54 -18.83
N PHE A 208 7.25 -17.62 -18.21
CA PHE A 208 6.86 -16.21 -18.08
C PHE A 208 6.60 -15.55 -19.43
N GLU A 209 7.50 -15.72 -20.42
CA GLU A 209 7.34 -15.18 -21.78
C GLU A 209 6.07 -15.65 -22.48
N LYS A 210 5.61 -16.88 -22.16
CA LYS A 210 4.36 -17.43 -22.71
C LYS A 210 3.09 -16.91 -22.04
N THR A 211 3.20 -16.30 -20.85
CA THR A 211 2.02 -15.80 -20.13
C THR A 211 1.43 -14.55 -20.77
N GLY A 212 2.21 -13.78 -21.54
CA GLY A 212 1.82 -12.48 -22.11
C GLY A 212 1.77 -11.34 -21.08
N TYR A 213 2.09 -11.59 -19.81
CA TYR A 213 2.18 -10.55 -18.81
C TYR A 213 3.50 -9.77 -18.92
N GLN A 214 3.44 -8.46 -18.71
CA GLN A 214 4.64 -7.60 -18.66
C GLN A 214 5.30 -7.59 -17.27
N PHE A 215 4.56 -7.97 -16.24
CA PHE A 215 4.99 -8.01 -14.84
C PHE A 215 4.77 -9.40 -14.25
N LEU A 216 5.59 -9.76 -13.27
CA LEU A 216 5.42 -11.00 -12.51
C LEU A 216 4.10 -11.00 -11.76
N ARG A 217 3.34 -12.08 -11.88
CA ARG A 217 2.07 -12.19 -11.15
C ARG A 217 2.32 -12.37 -9.65
N PRO A 218 1.39 -11.91 -8.80
CA PRO A 218 1.52 -12.06 -7.34
C PRO A 218 1.67 -13.53 -6.93
N LEU A 219 2.57 -13.80 -6.00
CA LEU A 219 2.66 -15.10 -5.34
C LEU A 219 1.74 -15.14 -4.13
N GLN A 220 0.95 -16.19 -4.05
CA GLN A 220 0.01 -16.44 -2.97
C GLN A 220 0.36 -17.73 -2.24
N MET A 221 0.43 -17.70 -0.90
CA MET A 221 0.75 -18.87 -0.10
C MET A 221 -0.15 -18.97 1.12
N ALA A 222 -0.71 -20.16 1.36
CA ALA A 222 -1.57 -20.48 2.48
C ALA A 222 -0.81 -21.30 3.53
N TYR A 223 -0.94 -20.91 4.81
CA TYR A 223 -0.30 -21.66 5.90
C TYR A 223 -1.03 -21.45 7.24
N GLU A 224 -0.78 -22.37 8.16
CA GLU A 224 -1.25 -22.26 9.55
C GLU A 224 -0.07 -21.98 10.48
N SER A 225 -0.18 -20.93 11.29
CA SER A 225 0.82 -20.56 12.27
C SER A 225 0.22 -19.60 13.30
N PRO A 226 0.54 -19.73 14.59
CA PRO A 226 0.17 -18.72 15.58
C PRO A 226 0.90 -17.40 15.35
N LYS A 227 2.01 -17.40 14.57
CA LYS A 227 2.73 -16.18 14.22
C LYS A 227 1.96 -15.39 13.15
N PHE A 228 1.40 -14.27 13.53
CA PHE A 228 0.83 -13.32 12.58
C PHE A 228 1.85 -12.20 12.35
N MET A 229 2.68 -12.38 11.33
CA MET A 229 3.82 -11.50 11.05
C MET A 229 4.03 -11.30 9.55
N LEU A 230 4.69 -10.20 9.20
CA LEU A 230 5.16 -9.92 7.85
C LEU A 230 6.66 -9.62 7.88
N PRO A 231 7.50 -10.43 7.22
CA PRO A 231 8.94 -10.24 7.21
C PRO A 231 9.32 -9.05 6.31
N ILE A 232 9.78 -7.96 6.91
CA ILE A 232 10.21 -6.75 6.18
C ILE A 232 11.72 -6.52 6.20
N ARG A 233 12.45 -7.13 7.15
CA ARG A 233 13.92 -6.91 7.30
C ARG A 233 14.70 -7.26 6.04
N LEU A 234 14.29 -8.31 5.35
CA LEU A 234 15.00 -8.77 4.15
C LEU A 234 14.80 -7.81 2.98
N GLY A 235 13.66 -7.13 2.89
CA GLY A 235 13.41 -6.10 1.90
C GLY A 235 14.45 -4.95 1.93
N MET A 236 15.00 -4.69 3.12
CA MET A 236 16.03 -3.65 3.29
C MET A 236 17.43 -4.05 2.75
N MET A 237 17.62 -5.29 2.31
CA MET A 237 18.94 -5.72 1.79
C MET A 237 19.27 -5.12 0.43
N ASN A 238 18.26 -4.97 -0.41
CA ASN A 238 18.37 -4.38 -1.75
C ASN A 238 18.05 -2.88 -1.77
N ALA A 239 17.68 -2.31 -0.61
CA ALA A 239 17.27 -0.92 -0.51
C ALA A 239 18.46 0.01 -0.24
N THR A 240 18.49 1.14 -0.96
CA THR A 240 19.43 2.25 -0.72
C THR A 240 18.81 3.39 0.06
N THR A 241 17.48 3.44 0.12
CA THR A 241 16.66 4.48 0.76
C THR A 241 15.52 3.86 1.57
N GLU A 242 14.66 4.70 2.14
CA GLU A 242 13.40 4.28 2.75
C GLU A 242 12.52 3.54 1.73
N GLN A 243 11.75 2.57 2.22
CA GLN A 243 10.91 1.70 1.42
C GLN A 243 9.44 1.90 1.79
N ASP A 244 8.54 1.97 0.81
CA ASP A 244 7.09 2.00 1.04
C ASP A 244 6.47 0.61 0.87
N LEU A 245 5.54 0.28 1.74
CA LEU A 245 4.82 -0.97 1.79
C LEU A 245 3.35 -0.71 2.10
N ILE A 246 2.47 -1.18 1.23
CA ILE A 246 1.03 -1.19 1.48
C ILE A 246 0.62 -2.59 1.90
N VAL A 247 0.01 -2.69 3.07
CA VAL A 247 -0.51 -3.96 3.61
C VAL A 247 -2.02 -3.89 3.71
N TYR A 248 -2.69 -4.81 3.01
CA TYR A 248 -4.13 -5.04 3.14
C TYR A 248 -4.34 -6.25 4.05
N VAL A 249 -4.83 -6.04 5.25
CA VAL A 249 -5.21 -7.14 6.13
C VAL A 249 -6.71 -7.34 6.05
N LEU A 250 -7.12 -8.55 5.68
CA LEU A 250 -8.52 -8.99 5.60
C LEU A 250 -8.78 -9.94 6.77
N SER A 251 -9.79 -9.64 7.59
CA SER A 251 -10.13 -10.44 8.78
C SER A 251 -11.65 -10.49 8.97
N PRO A 252 -12.23 -11.60 9.47
CA PRO A 252 -13.63 -11.64 9.86
C PRO A 252 -13.91 -10.92 11.18
N LYS A 253 -12.90 -10.67 12.02
CA LYS A 253 -13.07 -10.13 13.37
C LYS A 253 -13.26 -8.61 13.37
N GLY A 254 -12.38 -7.89 12.71
CA GLY A 254 -12.33 -6.44 12.69
C GLY A 254 -10.95 -5.95 12.26
N GLN A 255 -10.52 -4.81 12.79
CA GLN A 255 -9.22 -4.23 12.47
C GLN A 255 -8.06 -5.12 12.86
N ALA A 256 -7.03 -5.14 12.02
CA ALA A 256 -5.72 -5.65 12.39
C ALA A 256 -4.84 -4.51 12.92
N GLU A 257 -4.03 -4.82 13.92
CA GLU A 257 -3.10 -3.88 14.54
C GLU A 257 -1.68 -4.43 14.52
N ILE A 258 -0.70 -3.53 14.30
CA ILE A 258 0.72 -3.84 14.50
C ILE A 258 1.02 -3.74 15.99
N THR A 259 1.65 -4.77 16.56
CA THR A 259 1.87 -4.87 18.01
C THR A 259 3.25 -4.37 18.48
N ASN A 260 4.22 -4.33 17.59
CA ASN A 260 5.60 -3.94 17.92
C ASN A 260 6.03 -2.57 17.37
N TYR A 261 5.16 -1.89 16.63
CA TYR A 261 5.33 -0.50 16.21
C TYR A 261 4.03 0.28 16.43
N ARG A 262 4.17 1.58 16.69
CA ARG A 262 3.01 2.46 16.86
C ARG A 262 2.25 2.60 15.55
N MET A 263 0.93 2.46 15.62
CA MET A 263 0.02 2.77 14.55
C MET A 263 -0.65 4.12 14.79
N VAL A 264 -0.82 4.90 13.74
CA VAL A 264 -1.55 6.16 13.74
C VAL A 264 -2.43 6.24 12.49
N ASN A 265 -3.51 6.99 12.57
CA ASN A 265 -4.30 7.31 11.38
C ASN A 265 -3.52 8.30 10.51
N VAL A 266 -3.59 8.15 9.20
CA VAL A 266 -3.16 9.23 8.31
C VAL A 266 -4.02 10.47 8.59
N PRO A 267 -3.48 11.71 8.49
CA PRO A 267 -4.31 12.91 8.58
C PRO A 267 -5.51 12.83 7.65
N SER A 268 -6.69 13.09 8.16
CA SER A 268 -7.96 12.88 7.44
C SER A 268 -8.96 14.00 7.76
N ASP A 269 -10.09 14.02 7.05
CA ASP A 269 -11.22 14.93 7.22
C ASP A 269 -10.85 16.42 7.12
N ALA A 270 -9.74 16.73 6.47
CA ALA A 270 -9.26 18.08 6.30
C ALA A 270 -9.90 18.75 5.07
N GLN A 271 -10.45 19.94 5.27
CA GLN A 271 -10.87 20.78 4.15
C GLN A 271 -9.65 21.45 3.53
N ILE A 272 -9.50 21.30 2.22
CA ILE A 272 -8.36 21.79 1.44
C ILE A 272 -8.84 22.47 0.16
N PRO A 273 -8.05 23.39 -0.45
CA PRO A 273 -8.47 24.12 -1.63
C PRO A 273 -8.79 23.21 -2.83
N VAL A 274 -9.81 23.57 -3.58
CA VAL A 274 -10.34 22.81 -4.73
C VAL A 274 -9.28 22.50 -5.79
N PHE A 275 -8.28 23.38 -5.99
CA PHE A 275 -7.23 23.17 -6.99
C PHE A 275 -6.41 21.88 -6.73
N VAL A 276 -6.38 21.37 -5.50
CA VAL A 276 -5.69 20.13 -5.12
C VAL A 276 -6.27 18.92 -5.87
N LYS A 277 -7.50 19.00 -6.39
CA LYS A 277 -8.08 17.95 -7.25
C LYS A 277 -7.14 17.55 -8.39
N ASN A 278 -6.50 18.50 -9.02
CA ASN A 278 -5.58 18.27 -10.13
C ASN A 278 -4.14 17.94 -9.69
N GLU A 279 -3.83 18.11 -8.40
CA GLU A 279 -2.51 17.90 -7.82
C GLU A 279 -2.56 16.85 -6.68
N PHE A 280 -3.56 15.97 -6.67
CA PHE A 280 -3.79 15.06 -5.53
C PHE A 280 -2.60 14.15 -5.23
N SER A 281 -1.94 13.63 -6.26
CA SER A 281 -0.75 12.80 -6.10
C SER A 281 0.37 13.54 -5.35
N ASP A 282 0.65 14.78 -5.73
CA ASP A 282 1.71 15.59 -5.12
C ASP A 282 1.32 16.03 -3.71
N PHE A 283 0.04 16.37 -3.53
CA PHE A 283 -0.52 16.66 -2.20
C PHE A 283 -0.34 15.45 -1.27
N TYR A 284 -0.76 14.26 -1.69
CA TYR A 284 -0.71 13.07 -0.84
C TYR A 284 0.74 12.71 -0.47
N LYS A 285 1.67 12.75 -1.42
CA LYS A 285 3.11 12.54 -1.16
C LYS A 285 3.67 13.53 -0.14
N ALA A 286 3.37 14.81 -0.30
CA ALA A 286 3.87 15.86 0.59
C ALA A 286 3.25 15.75 2.00
N MET A 287 1.94 15.51 2.08
CA MET A 287 1.23 15.29 3.33
C MET A 287 1.77 14.06 4.07
N PHE A 288 1.91 12.92 3.38
CA PHE A 288 2.46 11.71 3.97
C PHE A 288 3.89 11.91 4.48
N GLN A 289 4.76 12.54 3.67
CA GLN A 289 6.14 12.85 4.07
C GLN A 289 6.18 13.76 5.31
N THR A 290 5.29 14.74 5.37
CA THR A 290 5.19 15.66 6.51
C THR A 290 4.72 14.92 7.77
N ALA A 291 3.67 14.11 7.66
CA ALA A 291 3.15 13.30 8.75
C ALA A 291 4.21 12.29 9.25
N TYR A 292 4.86 11.58 8.33
CA TYR A 292 5.92 10.61 8.62
C TYR A 292 7.10 11.25 9.37
N THR A 293 7.52 12.45 8.95
CA THR A 293 8.59 13.20 9.62
C THR A 293 8.20 13.63 11.04
N ARG A 294 6.96 14.11 11.23
CA ARG A 294 6.43 14.50 12.55
C ARG A 294 6.36 13.32 13.52
N GLU A 295 6.13 12.13 13.02
CA GLU A 295 6.10 10.89 13.79
C GLU A 295 7.48 10.24 13.96
N ASN A 296 8.56 11.00 13.76
CA ASN A 296 9.96 10.54 13.88
C ASN A 296 10.29 9.32 12.99
N LYS A 297 9.53 9.13 11.91
CA LYS A 297 9.73 8.04 10.94
C LYS A 297 9.61 6.62 11.53
N LYS A 298 8.82 6.45 12.61
CA LYS A 298 8.70 5.19 13.37
C LYS A 298 7.25 4.75 13.57
N VAL A 299 6.38 5.01 12.63
CA VAL A 299 4.96 4.64 12.71
C VAL A 299 4.49 3.97 11.44
N ALA A 300 3.50 3.11 11.56
CA ALA A 300 2.67 2.65 10.47
C ALA A 300 1.41 3.52 10.40
N PHE A 301 1.07 3.98 9.21
CA PHE A 301 -0.15 4.75 8.99
C PHE A 301 -1.29 3.84 8.61
N ARG A 302 -2.43 3.95 9.33
CA ARG A 302 -3.69 3.38 8.90
C ARG A 302 -4.34 4.37 7.94
N GLU A 303 -4.55 3.93 6.70
CA GLU A 303 -5.20 4.70 5.64
C GLU A 303 -6.67 4.39 5.52
N TYR A 304 -7.05 3.13 5.83
CA TYR A 304 -8.42 2.65 5.73
C TYR A 304 -8.68 1.53 6.73
N ALA A 305 -9.87 1.51 7.30
CA ALA A 305 -10.40 0.43 8.13
C ALA A 305 -11.92 0.39 7.94
N TRP A 306 -12.45 -0.69 7.34
CA TRP A 306 -13.86 -0.72 6.94
C TRP A 306 -14.42 -2.12 6.79
N ASP A 307 -15.73 -2.26 6.99
CA ASP A 307 -16.47 -3.46 6.65
C ASP A 307 -16.67 -3.54 5.13
N MET A 308 -16.20 -4.61 4.49
CA MET A 308 -16.24 -4.74 3.04
C MET A 308 -17.65 -5.10 2.49
N SER A 309 -18.65 -5.16 3.31
CA SER A 309 -20.05 -5.26 2.85
C SER A 309 -20.64 -3.93 2.39
N SER A 310 -19.97 -2.81 2.68
CA SER A 310 -20.43 -1.46 2.38
C SER A 310 -19.27 -0.50 2.10
N CYS A 311 -19.59 0.69 1.65
CA CYS A 311 -18.66 1.82 1.49
C CYS A 311 -19.40 3.15 1.68
N ASP A 312 -18.72 4.16 2.25
CA ASP A 312 -19.25 5.51 2.40
C ASP A 312 -18.13 6.57 2.54
N PRO A 313 -17.96 7.48 1.59
CA PRO A 313 -18.45 7.38 0.22
C PRO A 313 -17.66 6.32 -0.57
N CYS A 314 -18.33 5.70 -1.54
CA CYS A 314 -17.69 4.72 -2.41
C CYS A 314 -16.83 5.43 -3.48
N SER A 315 -15.57 5.03 -3.62
CA SER A 315 -14.75 5.35 -4.79
C SER A 315 -14.71 4.18 -5.78
N ALA A 316 -14.95 2.98 -5.27
CA ALA A 316 -15.15 1.77 -6.04
C ALA A 316 -16.12 0.86 -5.29
N GLU A 317 -16.84 0.02 -6.02
CA GLU A 317 -17.72 -0.99 -5.43
C GLU A 317 -16.92 -1.96 -4.54
N PRO A 318 -17.50 -2.45 -3.44
CA PRO A 318 -16.90 -3.52 -2.64
C PRO A 318 -16.55 -4.74 -3.50
N LEU A 319 -15.54 -5.49 -3.09
CA LEU A 319 -15.18 -6.73 -3.77
C LEU A 319 -16.30 -7.77 -3.58
N ASN A 320 -16.65 -8.44 -4.66
CA ASN A 320 -17.60 -9.55 -4.61
C ASN A 320 -16.97 -10.81 -4.00
N GLN A 321 -17.77 -11.85 -3.74
CA GLN A 321 -17.30 -13.09 -3.11
C GLN A 321 -16.19 -13.79 -3.89
N GLU A 322 -16.23 -13.77 -5.21
CA GLU A 322 -15.21 -14.38 -6.06
C GLU A 322 -13.89 -13.60 -5.97
N GLU A 323 -13.96 -12.28 -6.03
CA GLU A 323 -12.80 -11.40 -5.85
C GLU A 323 -12.20 -11.56 -4.45
N LEU A 324 -13.03 -11.67 -3.40
CA LEU A 324 -12.56 -11.91 -2.04
C LEU A 324 -11.87 -13.26 -1.90
N LYS A 325 -12.39 -14.33 -2.53
CA LYS A 325 -11.72 -15.63 -2.57
C LYS A 325 -10.38 -15.54 -3.30
N LYS A 326 -10.30 -14.83 -4.41
CA LYS A 326 -9.04 -14.55 -5.11
C LYS A 326 -8.06 -13.73 -4.26
N ALA A 327 -8.56 -12.85 -3.39
CA ALA A 327 -7.74 -12.14 -2.40
C ALA A 327 -7.25 -13.04 -1.25
N GLY A 328 -7.63 -14.31 -1.22
CA GLY A 328 -7.24 -15.28 -0.21
C GLY A 328 -8.23 -15.43 0.96
N VAL A 329 -9.41 -14.84 0.88
CA VAL A 329 -10.45 -14.99 1.91
C VAL A 329 -11.07 -16.38 1.81
N PHE A 330 -10.79 -17.25 2.78
CA PHE A 330 -11.15 -18.67 2.77
C PHE A 330 -12.34 -19.05 3.68
N TRP A 331 -12.87 -18.10 4.45
CA TRP A 331 -13.94 -18.35 5.43
C TRP A 331 -15.33 -17.94 4.93
N LEU A 332 -15.49 -17.53 3.68
CA LEU A 332 -16.76 -17.11 3.11
C LEU A 332 -17.65 -18.31 2.80
N ASN A 333 -18.89 -18.24 3.27
CA ASN A 333 -19.97 -19.17 2.96
C ASN A 333 -20.91 -18.56 1.91
N SER A 334 -21.38 -19.36 0.97
CA SER A 334 -22.23 -18.89 -0.14
C SER A 334 -23.58 -18.30 0.30
N ASN A 335 -24.03 -18.61 1.53
CA ASN A 335 -25.32 -18.22 2.06
C ASN A 335 -25.27 -17.14 3.14
N GLU A 336 -24.10 -16.58 3.43
CA GLU A 336 -23.93 -15.56 4.47
C GLU A 336 -23.42 -14.25 3.87
N PRO A 337 -23.74 -13.09 4.49
CA PRO A 337 -23.11 -11.81 4.10
C PRO A 337 -21.59 -11.89 4.20
N ASN A 338 -20.90 -11.18 3.31
CA ASN A 338 -19.45 -11.10 3.32
C ASN A 338 -18.95 -10.53 4.65
N ASN A 339 -18.56 -11.40 5.59
CA ASN A 339 -17.96 -10.96 6.85
C ASN A 339 -16.44 -10.77 6.65
N VAL A 340 -16.08 -9.66 6.04
CA VAL A 340 -14.68 -9.28 5.82
C VAL A 340 -14.49 -7.83 6.22
N PHE A 341 -13.57 -7.62 7.13
CA PHE A 341 -13.11 -6.28 7.51
C PHE A 341 -11.72 -6.05 6.94
N ILE A 342 -11.53 -4.97 6.19
CA ILE A 342 -10.24 -4.58 5.65
C ILE A 342 -9.55 -3.58 6.58
N THR A 343 -8.25 -3.76 6.80
CA THR A 343 -7.35 -2.75 7.36
C THR A 343 -6.24 -2.49 6.36
N ARG A 344 -6.17 -1.28 5.80
CA ARG A 344 -5.08 -0.83 4.93
C ARG A 344 -4.06 -0.06 5.74
N LEU A 345 -2.82 -0.50 5.67
CA LEU A 345 -1.68 0.14 6.33
C LEU A 345 -0.67 0.59 5.29
N HIS A 346 -0.14 1.78 5.46
CA HIS A 346 1.00 2.29 4.71
C HIS A 346 2.19 2.40 5.66
N VAL A 347 3.23 1.63 5.40
CA VAL A 347 4.45 1.58 6.20
C VAL A 347 5.61 2.08 5.35
N ARG A 348 6.17 3.24 5.68
CA ARG A 348 7.47 3.66 5.15
C ARG A 348 8.54 3.27 6.16
N TYR A 349 9.50 2.45 5.76
CA TYR A 349 10.45 1.87 6.70
C TYR A 349 11.89 1.94 6.20
N SER A 350 12.81 2.01 7.16
CA SER A 350 14.25 1.92 6.97
C SER A 350 14.82 1.01 8.05
N ARG A 351 16.02 0.49 7.84
CA ARG A 351 16.65 -0.49 8.76
C ARG A 351 16.81 0.04 10.18
N ASP A 352 17.11 1.33 10.34
CA ASP A 352 17.30 1.99 11.64
C ASP A 352 15.99 2.30 12.36
N LYS A 353 14.90 2.53 11.62
CA LYS A 353 13.58 2.86 12.17
C LYS A 353 12.71 1.63 12.43
N PHE A 354 12.86 0.61 11.59
CA PHE A 354 12.13 -0.66 11.66
C PHE A 354 13.12 -1.84 11.71
N PRO A 355 13.85 -2.03 12.81
CA PRO A 355 14.84 -3.11 12.94
C PRO A 355 14.21 -4.50 13.03
N GLU A 356 12.91 -4.60 13.27
CA GLU A 356 12.17 -5.85 13.40
C GLU A 356 11.10 -5.99 12.32
N ASP A 357 10.64 -7.22 12.09
CA ASP A 357 9.50 -7.51 11.23
C ASP A 357 8.21 -6.98 11.83
N LEU A 358 7.19 -6.78 11.01
CA LEU A 358 5.88 -6.37 11.49
C LEU A 358 5.19 -7.55 12.17
N MET A 359 4.77 -7.36 13.41
CA MET A 359 3.96 -8.31 14.16
C MET A 359 2.54 -7.78 14.26
N PHE A 360 1.56 -8.64 14.00
CA PHE A 360 0.16 -8.25 13.95
C PHE A 360 -0.68 -8.97 14.99
N GLN A 361 -1.84 -8.39 15.28
CA GLN A 361 -2.95 -9.05 15.96
C GLN A 361 -4.27 -8.71 15.26
N GLU A 362 -5.22 -9.66 15.27
CA GLU A 362 -6.60 -9.39 14.95
C GLU A 362 -7.33 -8.85 16.19
N THR A 363 -8.13 -7.79 16.03
CA THR A 363 -8.94 -7.23 17.10
C THR A 363 -10.42 -7.34 16.78
N SER A 364 -11.29 -7.20 17.80
CA SER A 364 -12.74 -7.06 17.61
C SER A 364 -13.16 -5.63 17.30
N ASN A 365 -12.23 -4.70 17.16
CA ASN A 365 -12.52 -3.32 16.83
C ASN A 365 -13.03 -3.23 15.39
N ARG A 366 -14.27 -2.76 15.22
CA ARG A 366 -14.89 -2.53 13.90
C ARG A 366 -15.14 -1.04 13.63
N GLN A 367 -14.45 -0.15 14.36
CA GLN A 367 -14.51 1.28 14.11
C GLN A 367 -14.01 1.60 12.70
N GLN A 368 -14.83 2.27 11.94
CA GLN A 368 -14.52 2.64 10.57
C GLN A 368 -13.58 3.85 10.53
N PHE A 369 -12.65 3.84 9.58
CA PHE A 369 -11.74 4.94 9.29
C PHE A 369 -11.45 4.99 7.79
N GLN A 370 -11.40 6.20 7.25
CA GLN A 370 -11.05 6.45 5.86
C GLN A 370 -10.15 7.69 5.79
N GLY A 371 -9.00 7.54 5.16
CA GLY A 371 -8.15 8.68 4.77
C GLY A 371 -8.86 9.48 3.67
N ARG A 372 -9.47 10.61 4.01
CA ARG A 372 -10.20 11.45 3.06
C ARG A 372 -9.92 12.93 3.25
N TYR A 373 -9.99 13.67 2.14
CA TYR A 373 -9.74 15.10 2.12
C TYR A 373 -10.89 15.79 1.41
N ILE A 374 -11.38 16.87 1.99
CA ILE A 374 -12.64 17.50 1.60
C ILE A 374 -12.36 18.68 0.70
N LEU A 375 -12.90 18.63 -0.51
CA LEU A 375 -13.01 19.76 -1.43
C LEU A 375 -14.42 20.31 -1.34
N ARG A 376 -14.55 21.58 -0.95
CA ARG A 376 -15.86 22.23 -0.87
C ARG A 376 -15.99 23.31 -1.94
N HIS A 377 -16.81 23.05 -2.94
CA HIS A 377 -17.07 23.97 -4.02
C HIS A 377 -18.04 25.07 -3.56
N PRO A 378 -17.70 26.35 -3.75
CA PRO A 378 -18.62 27.44 -3.43
C PRO A 378 -19.81 27.44 -4.39
N PHE A 379 -20.95 27.91 -3.89
CA PHE A 379 -22.10 28.21 -4.77
C PHE A 379 -21.74 29.38 -5.68
N ASN A 380 -21.98 29.20 -6.98
CA ASN A 380 -21.63 30.16 -8.04
C ASN A 380 -22.86 30.89 -8.66
N GLY A 381 -24.06 30.71 -8.11
CA GLY A 381 -25.26 31.35 -8.57
C GLY A 381 -25.39 32.81 -8.08
N GLU A 382 -26.46 33.51 -8.54
CA GLU A 382 -26.79 34.85 -8.04
C GLU A 382 -27.18 34.80 -6.56
N MET A 383 -26.66 35.71 -5.75
CA MET A 383 -26.86 35.78 -4.32
C MET A 383 -27.28 37.19 -3.88
N GLN A 384 -28.54 37.55 -4.15
CA GLN A 384 -29.06 38.89 -3.84
C GLN A 384 -29.66 39.01 -2.44
N CYS A 385 -29.90 37.89 -1.72
CA CYS A 385 -30.47 37.89 -0.38
C CYS A 385 -29.39 38.19 0.70
N GLU A 386 -29.84 38.51 1.92
CA GLU A 386 -28.93 38.80 3.05
C GLU A 386 -28.04 37.61 3.41
N ALA A 387 -28.60 36.38 3.42
CA ALA A 387 -27.83 35.17 3.65
C ALA A 387 -26.73 34.95 2.60
N GLY A 388 -27.02 35.28 1.32
CA GLY A 388 -26.02 35.25 0.24
C GLY A 388 -24.87 36.24 0.46
N ARG A 389 -25.16 37.46 0.93
CA ARG A 389 -24.12 38.44 1.29
C ARG A 389 -23.24 37.99 2.47
N GLN A 390 -23.84 37.37 3.48
CA GLN A 390 -23.12 36.80 4.62
C GLN A 390 -22.24 35.63 4.16
N TYR A 391 -22.77 34.75 3.34
CA TYR A 391 -22.04 33.62 2.75
C TYR A 391 -20.81 34.11 1.95
N GLN A 392 -20.94 35.07 1.09
CA GLN A 392 -19.80 35.65 0.33
C GLN A 392 -18.70 36.21 1.22
N ARG A 393 -19.05 36.83 2.37
CA ARG A 393 -18.06 37.30 3.36
C ARG A 393 -17.33 36.12 4.00
N SER A 394 -18.05 35.04 4.36
CA SER A 394 -17.47 33.84 5.00
C SER A 394 -16.55 33.05 4.06
N LEU A 395 -16.73 33.13 2.73
CA LEU A 395 -15.86 32.46 1.77
C LEU A 395 -14.39 32.89 1.88
N LYS A 396 -14.10 34.17 2.14
CA LYS A 396 -12.72 34.66 2.27
C LYS A 396 -12.01 34.00 3.45
N GLU A 397 -12.69 33.90 4.58
CA GLU A 397 -12.16 33.27 5.77
C GLU A 397 -11.98 31.75 5.55
N ARG A 398 -12.97 31.09 4.95
CA ARG A 398 -12.90 29.66 4.60
C ARG A 398 -11.70 29.36 3.71
N PHE A 399 -11.49 30.10 2.65
CA PHE A 399 -10.38 29.88 1.73
C PHE A 399 -9.02 30.11 2.37
N GLU A 400 -8.93 31.07 3.29
CA GLU A 400 -7.70 31.26 4.07
C GLU A 400 -7.47 30.08 5.04
N GLN A 401 -8.50 29.56 5.70
CA GLN A 401 -8.42 28.38 6.56
C GLN A 401 -8.02 27.13 5.77
N GLU A 402 -8.61 26.92 4.59
CA GLU A 402 -8.24 25.83 3.66
C GLU A 402 -6.77 25.94 3.23
N ALA A 403 -6.29 27.14 2.89
CA ALA A 403 -4.92 27.40 2.51
C ALA A 403 -3.93 27.11 3.67
N GLN A 404 -4.26 27.55 4.88
CA GLN A 404 -3.46 27.26 6.08
C GLN A 404 -3.45 25.77 6.42
N THR A 405 -4.59 25.10 6.28
CA THR A 405 -4.71 23.65 6.47
C THR A 405 -3.81 22.90 5.49
N LEU A 406 -3.86 23.26 4.21
CA LEU A 406 -3.01 22.67 3.19
C LEU A 406 -1.52 22.87 3.49
N ALA A 407 -1.11 24.12 3.83
CA ALA A 407 0.27 24.43 4.22
C ALA A 407 0.73 23.60 5.43
N LYS A 408 -0.12 23.48 6.45
CA LYS A 408 0.16 22.68 7.64
C LYS A 408 0.29 21.19 7.32
N LEU A 409 -0.52 20.64 6.44
CA LEU A 409 -0.49 19.23 6.07
C LEU A 409 0.74 18.89 5.22
N THR A 410 1.09 19.74 4.25
CA THR A 410 2.09 19.43 3.23
C THR A 410 3.46 20.04 3.49
N GLY A 411 3.54 21.11 4.30
CA GLY A 411 4.73 21.94 4.39
C GLY A 411 4.94 22.88 3.19
N TRP A 412 3.99 22.95 2.27
CA TRP A 412 4.07 23.84 1.10
C TRP A 412 4.03 25.30 1.50
N ASN A 413 4.65 26.18 0.69
CA ASN A 413 4.69 27.60 0.95
C ASN A 413 3.27 28.21 0.89
N ILE A 414 2.84 28.86 1.97
CA ILE A 414 1.50 29.44 2.10
C ILE A 414 1.22 30.53 1.05
N GLN A 415 2.24 31.29 0.62
CA GLN A 415 2.06 32.35 -0.36
C GLN A 415 1.76 31.77 -1.76
N ASP A 416 2.38 30.64 -2.09
CA ASP A 416 2.14 29.97 -3.37
C ASP A 416 0.76 29.29 -3.37
N ILE A 417 0.34 28.73 -2.24
CA ILE A 417 -1.04 28.21 -2.08
C ILE A 417 -2.06 29.34 -2.27
N ARG A 418 -1.87 30.51 -1.61
CA ARG A 418 -2.77 31.66 -1.73
C ARG A 418 -2.86 32.18 -3.17
N LYS A 419 -1.74 32.20 -3.92
CA LYS A 419 -1.75 32.54 -5.35
C LYS A 419 -2.64 31.59 -6.15
N LYS A 420 -2.49 30.26 -5.93
CA LYS A 420 -3.32 29.25 -6.63
C LYS A 420 -4.80 29.37 -6.26
N VAL A 421 -5.14 29.61 -4.99
CA VAL A 421 -6.50 29.83 -4.53
C VAL A 421 -7.12 31.05 -5.22
N ASN A 422 -6.39 32.17 -5.29
CA ASN A 422 -6.87 33.41 -5.93
C ASN A 422 -7.07 33.24 -7.44
N VAL A 423 -6.20 32.50 -8.14
CA VAL A 423 -6.35 32.19 -9.57
C VAL A 423 -7.59 31.34 -9.81
N ALA A 424 -7.82 30.32 -8.98
CA ALA A 424 -9.00 29.45 -9.08
C ALA A 424 -10.32 30.23 -8.84
N GLN A 425 -10.30 31.27 -8.03
CA GLN A 425 -11.44 32.17 -7.81
C GLN A 425 -11.59 33.22 -8.91
N GLY A 426 -10.49 33.69 -9.48
CA GLY A 426 -10.47 34.65 -10.59
C GLY A 426 -10.90 34.08 -11.96
N GLN A 427 -11.19 32.79 -12.06
CA GLN A 427 -11.92 32.19 -13.17
C GLN A 427 -13.46 32.42 -13.06
N SER A 428 -13.88 33.57 -12.48
CA SER A 428 -15.16 34.17 -12.82
C SER A 428 -15.23 34.27 -14.35
N ALA A 429 -16.37 33.94 -14.94
CA ALA A 429 -16.57 33.88 -16.37
C ALA A 429 -15.85 35.02 -17.09
N PRO A 430 -15.10 34.75 -18.17
CA PRO A 430 -14.36 35.76 -18.89
C PRO A 430 -15.31 36.95 -19.19
N TRP A 431 -14.83 38.17 -18.97
CA TRP A 431 -15.62 39.40 -19.08
C TRP A 431 -16.46 39.47 -20.36
N TRP A 432 -16.06 38.80 -21.43
CA TRP A 432 -16.78 38.71 -22.70
C TRP A 432 -18.00 37.76 -22.71
N ARG A 433 -18.15 36.89 -21.68
CA ARG A 433 -19.30 35.96 -21.62
C ARG A 433 -20.62 36.65 -21.38
N ASN A 434 -20.58 37.89 -20.87
CA ASN A 434 -21.74 38.76 -20.66
C ASN A 434 -21.92 39.79 -21.76
N LEU A 435 -21.14 39.73 -22.87
CA LEU A 435 -21.27 40.66 -23.98
C LEU A 435 -22.26 40.20 -25.04
N TRP A 436 -22.60 38.91 -25.00
CA TRP A 436 -23.53 38.33 -25.98
C TRP A 436 -24.70 37.70 -25.22
N PRO A 437 -25.98 38.07 -25.56
CA PRO A 437 -27.18 37.51 -24.93
C PRO A 437 -27.37 36.02 -25.23
#